data_59909f9f44d49a846a5b0676e1c1d618
#
_entry.id   59909f9f44d49a846a5b0676e1c1d618
#
_cell.length_a   1.000
_cell.length_b   1.000
_cell.length_c   1.000
_cell.angle_alpha   90.00
_cell.angle_beta   90.00
_cell.angle_gamma   90.00
#
_symmetry.space_group_name_H-M   'P 1'
#
loop_
_entity.id
_entity.type
_entity.pdbx_description
1 polymer ?
#
loop_
_entity_poly.entity_id
_entity_poly.type
_entity_poly.pdbx_seq_one_letter_code
_entity_poly.pdbx_strand_id
1 'polypeptide(L)' 'MSISDQNQHCIEDLYAKYLQFTSVMLEDYKDIEIAGVMITQALSMYRTVLPEEDYQRMVKSIYERRNDVKTFN' A
#
# COMPACT_ATOMS: atom_id res chain seq x y z
N MET A 1 26.54 -2.98 8.92
CA MET A 1 25.08 -3.02 8.92
C MET A 1 24.61 -4.00 7.85
N SER A 2 23.69 -4.89 8.18
CA SER A 2 23.25 -5.89 7.23
C SER A 2 22.20 -5.30 6.26
N ILE A 3 22.08 -5.92 5.11
CA ILE A 3 21.09 -5.51 4.12
C ILE A 3 19.68 -5.70 4.66
N SER A 4 19.45 -6.74 5.46
CA SER A 4 18.14 -7.00 6.06
C SER A 4 17.71 -5.86 6.97
N ASP A 5 18.61 -5.36 7.79
CA ASP A 5 18.30 -4.25 8.70
C ASP A 5 17.97 -2.99 7.92
N GLN A 6 18.71 -2.74 6.84
CA GLN A 6 18.44 -1.58 6.00
C GLN A 6 17.08 -1.68 5.32
N ASN A 7 16.73 -2.86 4.82
CA ASN A 7 15.45 -3.08 4.18
C ASN A 7 14.29 -2.92 5.16
N GLN A 8 14.45 -3.43 6.36
CA GLN A 8 13.42 -3.31 7.39
C GLN A 8 13.21 -1.85 7.78
N HIS A 9 14.30 -1.11 7.96
CA HIS A 9 14.24 0.33 8.24
C HIS A 9 13.52 1.07 7.12
N CYS A 10 13.82 0.74 5.87
CA CYS A 10 13.18 1.39 4.72
C CYS A 10 11.68 1.17 4.70
N ILE A 11 11.22 -0.04 5.04
CA ILE A 11 9.80 -0.35 5.04
C ILE A 11 9.07 0.41 6.15
N GLU A 12 9.63 0.44 7.35
CA GLU A 12 9.04 1.17 8.46
C GLU A 12 8.98 2.66 8.17
N ASP A 13 10.04 3.20 7.64
CA ASP A 13 10.14 4.61 7.27
C ASP A 13 9.15 4.95 6.16
N LEU A 14 9.05 4.09 5.17
CA LEU A 14 8.10 4.25 4.06
C LEU A 14 6.66 4.27 4.57
N TYR A 15 6.32 3.35 5.46
CA TYR A 15 4.99 3.30 6.06
C TYR A 15 4.67 4.59 6.81
N ALA A 16 5.63 5.07 7.61
CA ALA A 16 5.45 6.30 8.38
C ALA A 16 5.24 7.51 7.47
N LYS A 17 5.98 7.59 6.38
CA LYS A 17 5.85 8.69 5.42
C LYS A 17 4.50 8.67 4.71
N TYR A 18 4.02 7.50 4.31
CA TYR A 18 2.72 7.39 3.69
C TYR A 18 1.59 7.73 4.67
N LEU A 19 1.74 7.31 5.91
CA LEU A 19 0.75 7.63 6.94
C LEU A 19 0.67 9.15 7.15
N GLN A 20 1.81 9.80 7.23
CA GLN A 20 1.89 11.25 7.38
C GLN A 20 1.29 11.96 6.17
N PHE A 21 1.64 11.52 4.97
CA PHE A 21 1.10 12.08 3.73
C PHE A 21 -0.42 11.92 3.67
N THR A 22 -0.92 10.75 4.02
CA THR A 22 -2.35 10.49 4.04
C THR A 22 -3.07 11.41 5.02
N SER A 23 -2.49 11.63 6.19
CA SER A 23 -3.07 12.52 7.20
C SER A 23 -3.20 13.95 6.66
N VAL A 24 -2.20 14.41 5.90
CA VAL A 24 -2.25 15.73 5.27
C VAL A 24 -3.33 15.78 4.19
N MET A 25 -3.44 14.74 3.38
CA MET A 25 -4.44 14.68 2.31
C MET A 25 -5.86 14.68 2.86
N LEU A 26 -6.08 14.09 4.04
CA LEU A 26 -7.38 14.06 4.68
C LEU A 26 -7.91 15.44 5.07
N GLU A 27 -7.05 16.45 5.09
CA GLU A 27 -7.48 17.81 5.34
C GLU A 27 -8.25 18.39 4.15
N ASP A 28 -7.93 17.95 2.93
CA ASP A 28 -8.48 18.53 1.71
C ASP A 28 -9.39 17.59 0.93
N TYR A 29 -9.25 16.28 1.13
CA TYR A 29 -9.95 15.27 0.32
C TYR A 29 -10.63 14.27 1.24
N LYS A 30 -11.70 13.64 0.71
CA LYS A 30 -12.44 12.63 1.45
C LYS A 30 -11.62 11.33 1.50
N ASP A 31 -11.77 10.59 2.59
CA ASP A 31 -11.07 9.32 2.78
C ASP A 31 -11.35 8.31 1.68
N ILE A 32 -12.59 8.24 1.21
CA ILE A 32 -12.97 7.31 0.13
C ILE A 32 -12.27 7.67 -1.19
N GLU A 33 -12.08 8.95 -1.44
CA GLU A 33 -11.38 9.42 -2.64
C GLU A 33 -9.90 9.08 -2.57
N ILE A 34 -9.30 9.31 -1.41
CA ILE A 34 -7.89 8.98 -1.18
C ILE A 34 -7.67 7.48 -1.35
N ALA A 35 -8.54 6.66 -0.74
CA ALA A 35 -8.44 5.21 -0.84
C ALA A 35 -8.50 4.73 -2.28
N GLY A 36 -9.41 5.31 -3.07
CA GLY A 36 -9.55 4.95 -4.49
C GLY A 36 -8.29 5.25 -5.29
N VAL A 37 -7.67 6.39 -5.04
CA VAL A 37 -6.42 6.74 -5.71
C VAL A 37 -5.28 5.82 -5.25
N MET A 38 -5.20 5.56 -3.95
CA MET A 38 -4.14 4.71 -3.41
C MET A 38 -4.17 3.30 -3.98
N ILE A 39 -5.35 2.69 -4.03
CA ILE A 39 -5.46 1.32 -4.55
C ILE A 39 -5.15 1.27 -6.05
N THR A 40 -5.58 2.27 -6.79
CA THR A 40 -5.31 2.34 -8.23
C THR A 40 -3.81 2.43 -8.49
N GLN A 41 -3.13 3.28 -7.75
CA GLN A 41 -1.68 3.42 -7.90
C GLN A 41 -0.94 2.16 -7.47
N ALA A 42 -1.38 1.53 -6.39
CA ALA A 42 -0.75 0.30 -5.91
C ALA A 42 -0.89 -0.83 -6.94
N LEU A 43 -2.08 -1.01 -7.49
CA LEU A 43 -2.30 -2.03 -8.51
C LEU A 43 -1.51 -1.76 -9.78
N SER A 44 -1.41 -0.49 -10.17
CA SER A 44 -0.61 -0.10 -11.32
C SER A 44 0.87 -0.45 -11.14
N MET A 45 1.40 -0.22 -9.95
CA MET A 45 2.79 -0.57 -9.64
C MET A 45 3.01 -2.07 -9.66
N TYR A 46 2.11 -2.85 -9.08
CA TYR A 46 2.20 -4.30 -9.13
C TYR A 46 2.16 -4.80 -10.57
N ARG A 47 1.27 -4.24 -11.37
CA ARG A 47 1.15 -4.66 -12.77
C ARG A 47 2.40 -4.35 -13.57
N THR A 48 3.10 -3.28 -13.22
CA THR A 48 4.33 -2.88 -13.88
C THR A 48 5.48 -3.84 -13.56
N VAL A 49 5.59 -4.31 -12.33
CA VAL A 49 6.76 -5.05 -11.88
C VAL A 49 6.55 -6.56 -11.82
N LEU A 50 5.31 -7.05 -11.88
CA LEU A 50 5.02 -8.48 -11.76
C LEU A 50 4.60 -9.07 -13.10
N PRO A 51 5.01 -10.32 -13.41
CA PRO A 51 4.41 -11.07 -14.50
C PRO A 51 2.91 -11.25 -14.28
N GLU A 52 2.16 -11.45 -15.36
CA GLU A 52 0.70 -11.52 -15.28
C GLU A 52 0.19 -12.53 -14.26
N GLU A 53 0.78 -13.72 -14.20
CA GLU A 53 0.36 -14.74 -13.25
C GLU A 53 0.57 -14.30 -11.82
N ASP A 54 1.70 -13.65 -11.54
CA ASP A 54 2.02 -13.17 -10.20
C ASP A 54 1.11 -12.00 -9.81
N TYR A 55 0.79 -11.14 -10.77
CA TYR A 55 -0.15 -10.06 -10.55
C TYR A 55 -1.52 -10.60 -10.15
N GLN A 56 -2.03 -11.59 -10.88
CA GLN A 56 -3.33 -12.18 -10.57
C GLN A 56 -3.33 -12.84 -9.18
N ARG A 57 -2.25 -13.52 -8.82
CA ARG A 57 -2.13 -14.12 -7.50
C ARG A 57 -2.07 -13.07 -6.40
N MET A 58 -1.40 -11.96 -6.66
CA MET A 58 -1.32 -10.87 -5.68
C MET A 58 -2.70 -10.26 -5.43
N VAL A 59 -3.43 -9.95 -6.49
CA VAL A 59 -4.78 -9.38 -6.38
C VAL A 59 -5.71 -10.34 -5.66
N LYS A 60 -5.63 -11.62 -5.99
CA LYS A 60 -6.44 -12.65 -5.33
C LYS A 60 -6.11 -12.72 -3.84
N SER A 61 -4.84 -12.70 -3.49
CA SER A 61 -4.39 -12.72 -2.11
C SER A 61 -4.93 -11.53 -1.33
N ILE A 62 -4.89 -10.35 -1.93
CA ILE A 62 -5.43 -9.14 -1.31
C ILE A 62 -6.92 -9.31 -1.04
N TYR A 63 -7.65 -9.80 -2.02
CA TYR A 63 -9.09 -10.02 -1.89
C TYR A 63 -9.40 -11.04 -0.79
N GLU A 64 -8.65 -12.13 -0.74
CA GLU A 64 -8.88 -13.18 0.25
C GLU A 64 -8.63 -12.69 1.68
N ARG A 65 -7.78 -11.69 1.84
CA ARG A 65 -7.46 -11.11 3.15
C ARG A 65 -8.29 -9.88 3.48
N ARG A 66 -9.33 -9.60 2.72
CA ARG A 66 -10.11 -8.36 2.88
C ARG A 66 -10.69 -8.18 4.29
N ASN A 67 -10.97 -9.28 4.97
CA ASN A 67 -11.54 -9.22 6.32
C ASN A 67 -10.50 -9.06 7.42
N ASP A 68 -9.21 -9.18 7.07
CA ASP A 68 -8.12 -9.02 8.02
C ASP A 68 -7.66 -7.57 8.12
N VAL A 69 -8.18 -6.70 7.28
CA VAL A 69 -7.77 -5.29 7.23
C VAL A 69 -8.42 -4.55 8.39
N LYS A 70 -7.61 -3.82 9.14
CA LYS A 70 -8.09 -3.00 10.25
C LYS A 70 -8.47 -1.61 9.76
N THR A 71 -9.38 -0.97 10.49
CA THR A 71 -9.75 0.41 10.17
C THR A 71 -8.56 1.33 10.37
N PHE A 72 -8.58 2.47 9.68
CA PHE A 72 -7.46 3.41 9.67
C PHE A 72 -7.22 4.07 11.03
N ASN A 73 -8.25 4.27 11.80
CA ASN A 73 -8.11 4.95 13.10
C ASN A 73 -7.49 4.03 14.16
#